data_07514363f44cefe81316946face880f6
#
_entry.id   07514363f44cefe81316946face880f6
#
_cell.length_a   1.000
_cell.length_b   1.000
_cell.length_c   1.000
_cell.angle_alpha   90.00
_cell.angle_beta   90.00
_cell.angle_gamma   90.00
#
_symmetry.space_group_name_H-M   'P 1'
#
loop_
_entity.id
_entity.type
_entity.pdbx_description
1 polymer ?
#
loop_
_entity_poly.entity_id
_entity_poly.type
_entity_poly.pdbx_seq_one_letter_code
_entity_poly.pdbx_strand_id
1 'polypeptide(L)'
;MTKIKDILAIRLDEDIKSVIDLNQQSEDAIIDELNGFILTESLASHLADFCDFFSGTTAQPGLWLSGFYGSGKSYFSKMIGFLLKNPVIQGTSVRDRFLNKLVGLPNEGLLKNSINELGRTENHIVLFDAAKTTGNHGISYMMMGAFLKSLDLNDDWVGIIEYNLMLSGRYQLFCDKVQNIYGESWLKRRRNMDEVYDTLEDTMLDGFCSQSAYDEMRDAAKLRIRDYDANKLQEDLSRYL
;
A
#
# COMPACT_ATOMS: atom_id res chain seq x y z
N MET A 1 -28.31 26.36 -30.38
CA MET A 1 -26.93 26.68 -29.90
C MET A 1 -26.45 25.47 -29.17
N THR A 2 -25.43 24.79 -29.70
CA THR A 2 -24.79 23.66 -29.06
C THR A 2 -24.01 24.18 -27.84
N LYS A 3 -24.28 23.66 -26.67
CA LYS A 3 -23.54 24.06 -25.44
C LYS A 3 -22.17 23.39 -25.45
N ILE A 4 -21.15 24.04 -24.88
CA ILE A 4 -19.79 23.49 -24.78
C ILE A 4 -19.80 22.11 -24.16
N LYS A 5 -20.67 21.87 -23.16
CA LYS A 5 -20.84 20.56 -22.53
C LYS A 5 -21.28 19.44 -23.48
N ASP A 6 -21.94 19.78 -24.60
CA ASP A 6 -22.44 18.82 -25.61
C ASP A 6 -21.31 18.40 -26.60
N ILE A 7 -20.16 19.08 -26.55
CA ILE A 7 -19.00 18.87 -27.43
C ILE A 7 -17.88 18.12 -26.67
N LEU A 8 -17.91 18.19 -25.36
CA LEU A 8 -16.88 17.55 -24.54
C LEU A 8 -17.21 16.07 -24.29
N ALA A 9 -16.25 15.20 -24.51
CA ALA A 9 -16.35 13.78 -24.17
C ALA A 9 -16.33 13.49 -22.67
N ILE A 10 -16.17 14.55 -21.85
CA ILE A 10 -16.05 14.47 -20.39
C ILE A 10 -17.29 15.10 -19.77
N ARG A 11 -17.87 14.51 -18.74
CA ARG A 11 -18.94 15.11 -17.95
C ARG A 11 -18.37 16.25 -17.13
N LEU A 12 -18.85 17.48 -17.36
CA LEU A 12 -18.40 18.70 -16.65
C LEU A 12 -18.94 18.81 -15.21
N ASP A 13 -19.87 17.96 -14.85
CA ASP A 13 -20.50 17.85 -13.53
C ASP A 13 -19.80 16.82 -12.63
N GLU A 14 -18.78 16.13 -13.14
CA GLU A 14 -17.92 15.29 -12.31
C GLU A 14 -16.86 16.15 -11.61
N ASP A 15 -16.83 16.09 -10.28
CA ASP A 15 -15.77 16.72 -9.46
C ASP A 15 -14.42 16.07 -9.81
N ILE A 16 -13.62 16.79 -10.60
CA ILE A 16 -12.21 16.41 -10.81
C ILE A 16 -11.51 16.57 -9.47
N LYS A 17 -11.26 15.46 -8.78
CA LYS A 17 -10.50 15.47 -7.54
C LYS A 17 -9.12 16.07 -7.81
N SER A 18 -8.87 17.26 -7.29
CA SER A 18 -7.59 17.96 -7.43
C SER A 18 -6.42 17.22 -6.73
N VAL A 19 -6.74 16.34 -5.80
CA VAL A 19 -5.78 15.52 -5.05
C VAL A 19 -6.23 14.05 -5.12
N ILE A 20 -5.34 13.19 -5.58
CA ILE A 20 -5.56 11.75 -5.62
C ILE A 20 -5.43 11.20 -4.20
N ASP A 21 -6.49 10.58 -3.69
CA ASP A 21 -6.42 9.81 -2.43
C ASP A 21 -5.82 8.45 -2.71
N LEU A 22 -4.60 8.22 -2.21
CA LEU A 22 -3.89 6.95 -2.38
C LEU A 22 -4.57 5.79 -1.63
N ASN A 23 -5.39 6.10 -0.62
CA ASN A 23 -6.11 5.11 0.19
C ASN A 23 -7.54 4.87 -0.29
N GLN A 24 -7.98 5.53 -1.38
CA GLN A 24 -9.31 5.31 -1.94
C GLN A 24 -9.44 3.86 -2.42
N GLN A 25 -10.37 3.11 -1.83
CA GLN A 25 -10.54 1.67 -2.07
C GLN A 25 -11.94 1.28 -2.56
N SER A 26 -12.89 2.22 -2.66
CA SER A 26 -14.21 1.86 -3.21
C SER A 26 -14.10 1.52 -4.70
N GLU A 27 -14.78 0.46 -5.13
CA GLU A 27 -14.73 -0.04 -6.51
C GLU A 27 -15.11 1.04 -7.53
N ASP A 28 -16.18 1.79 -7.26
CA ASP A 28 -16.65 2.85 -8.16
C ASP A 28 -15.59 3.95 -8.33
N ALA A 29 -14.94 4.37 -7.24
CA ALA A 29 -13.89 5.38 -7.32
C ALA A 29 -12.64 4.88 -8.08
N ILE A 30 -12.29 3.60 -7.95
CA ILE A 30 -11.20 3.02 -8.74
C ILE A 30 -11.56 3.01 -10.23
N ILE A 31 -12.80 2.67 -10.58
CA ILE A 31 -13.29 2.69 -11.96
C ILE A 31 -13.25 4.10 -12.53
N ASP A 32 -13.73 5.10 -11.78
CA ASP A 32 -13.74 6.50 -12.22
C ASP A 32 -12.29 7.00 -12.44
N GLU A 33 -11.38 6.69 -11.54
CA GLU A 33 -9.96 7.01 -11.69
C GLU A 33 -9.34 6.30 -12.90
N LEU A 34 -9.61 5.01 -13.09
CA LEU A 34 -9.15 4.28 -14.26
C LEU A 34 -9.69 4.87 -15.57
N ASN A 35 -10.99 5.22 -15.61
CA ASN A 35 -11.62 5.80 -16.79
C ASN A 35 -11.05 7.19 -17.09
N GLY A 36 -10.87 8.02 -16.07
CA GLY A 36 -10.31 9.36 -16.18
C GLY A 36 -8.82 9.41 -16.53
N PHE A 37 -8.08 8.29 -16.35
CA PHE A 37 -6.66 8.24 -16.67
C PHE A 37 -6.42 8.22 -18.18
N ILE A 38 -5.79 9.28 -18.71
CA ILE A 38 -5.40 9.38 -20.12
C ILE A 38 -3.96 8.94 -20.28
N LEU A 39 -3.74 7.84 -21.00
CA LEU A 39 -2.42 7.34 -21.29
C LEU A 39 -1.91 7.99 -22.60
N THR A 40 -1.02 8.97 -22.45
CA THR A 40 -0.33 9.60 -23.57
C THR A 40 0.88 8.77 -24.02
N GLU A 41 1.44 9.03 -25.22
CA GLU A 41 2.67 8.38 -25.70
C GLU A 41 3.83 8.54 -24.70
N SER A 42 3.99 9.73 -24.10
CA SER A 42 5.01 9.98 -23.08
C SER A 42 4.80 9.13 -21.83
N LEU A 43 3.57 9.04 -21.33
CA LEU A 43 3.27 8.20 -20.18
C LEU A 43 3.40 6.69 -20.48
N ALA A 44 3.10 6.28 -21.72
CA ALA A 44 3.32 4.93 -22.19
C ALA A 44 4.81 4.56 -22.21
N SER A 45 5.69 5.50 -22.61
CA SER A 45 7.13 5.30 -22.51
C SER A 45 7.61 5.14 -21.06
N HIS A 46 7.14 6.00 -20.15
CA HIS A 46 7.49 5.87 -18.71
C HIS A 46 6.93 4.58 -18.08
N LEU A 47 5.78 4.10 -18.56
CA LEU A 47 5.25 2.81 -18.13
C LEU A 47 6.11 1.64 -18.63
N ALA A 48 6.65 1.72 -19.86
CA ALA A 48 7.61 0.74 -20.38
C ALA A 48 8.88 0.72 -19.53
N ASP A 49 9.47 1.90 -19.23
CA ASP A 49 10.63 2.02 -18.33
C ASP A 49 10.37 1.39 -16.96
N PHE A 50 9.16 1.58 -16.42
CA PHE A 50 8.75 0.94 -15.17
C PHE A 50 8.67 -0.59 -15.30
N CYS A 51 8.08 -1.10 -16.39
CA CYS A 51 7.98 -2.54 -16.62
C CYS A 51 9.37 -3.19 -16.73
N ASP A 52 10.30 -2.54 -17.43
CA ASP A 52 11.67 -3.01 -17.57
C ASP A 52 12.42 -3.01 -16.24
N PHE A 53 12.22 -1.99 -15.41
CA PHE A 53 12.75 -1.94 -14.06
C PHE A 53 12.18 -3.08 -13.21
N PHE A 54 10.85 -3.24 -13.21
CA PHE A 54 10.16 -4.23 -12.37
C PHE A 54 10.48 -5.67 -12.77
N SER A 55 10.69 -5.94 -14.05
CA SER A 55 11.10 -7.27 -14.55
C SER A 55 12.57 -7.61 -14.27
N GLY A 56 13.33 -6.68 -13.66
CA GLY A 56 14.74 -6.89 -13.35
C GLY A 56 15.68 -6.79 -14.56
N THR A 57 15.21 -6.27 -15.68
CA THR A 57 16.05 -6.04 -16.87
C THR A 57 17.06 -4.91 -16.66
N THR A 58 16.82 -4.07 -15.65
CA THR A 58 17.72 -2.99 -15.24
C THR A 58 18.27 -3.21 -13.84
N ALA A 59 19.56 -2.95 -13.62
CA ALA A 59 20.23 -3.08 -12.32
C ALA A 59 20.04 -1.84 -11.42
N GLN A 60 18.86 -1.21 -11.45
CA GLN A 60 18.58 0.00 -10.69
C GLN A 60 17.94 -0.34 -9.34
N PRO A 61 18.32 0.32 -8.22
CA PRO A 61 17.78 0.05 -6.89
C PRO A 61 16.38 0.64 -6.67
N GLY A 62 15.88 1.48 -7.58
CA GLY A 62 14.58 2.13 -7.48
C GLY A 62 14.29 3.05 -8.67
N LEU A 63 13.04 3.47 -8.78
CA LEU A 63 12.58 4.45 -9.75
C LEU A 63 12.21 5.76 -9.07
N TRP A 64 12.64 6.86 -9.66
CA TRP A 64 12.31 8.21 -9.22
C TRP A 64 11.43 8.91 -10.25
N LEU A 65 10.16 9.18 -9.88
CA LEU A 65 9.23 9.92 -10.71
C LEU A 65 9.23 11.40 -10.30
N SER A 66 9.74 12.27 -11.16
CA SER A 66 9.82 13.72 -10.95
C SER A 66 8.95 14.49 -11.96
N GLY A 67 8.62 15.73 -11.62
CA GLY A 67 7.84 16.62 -12.49
C GLY A 67 7.22 17.77 -11.70
N PHE A 68 6.65 18.76 -12.38
CA PHE A 68 6.01 19.92 -11.78
C PHE A 68 4.78 19.53 -10.94
N TYR A 69 4.37 20.42 -10.04
CA TYR A 69 3.11 20.28 -9.31
C TYR A 69 1.95 20.19 -10.30
N GLY A 70 1.02 19.27 -10.07
CA GLY A 70 -0.13 19.04 -10.95
C GLY A 70 0.16 18.22 -12.22
N SER A 71 1.39 17.74 -12.45
CA SER A 71 1.75 16.94 -13.65
C SER A 71 1.24 15.48 -13.62
N GLY A 72 0.45 15.09 -12.62
CA GLY A 72 -0.14 13.75 -12.55
C GLY A 72 0.76 12.65 -11.96
N LYS A 73 1.90 12.98 -11.33
CA LYS A 73 2.81 11.98 -10.74
C LYS A 73 2.14 10.99 -9.81
N SER A 74 1.41 11.50 -8.82
CA SER A 74 0.70 10.65 -7.84
C SER A 74 -0.37 9.79 -8.51
N TYR A 75 -1.02 10.32 -9.54
CA TYR A 75 -2.01 9.59 -10.33
C TYR A 75 -1.34 8.45 -11.11
N PHE A 76 -0.23 8.73 -11.78
CA PHE A 76 0.54 7.71 -12.49
C PHE A 76 1.05 6.61 -11.55
N SER A 77 1.62 6.99 -10.39
CA SER A 77 2.08 6.03 -9.37
C SER A 77 0.92 5.15 -8.85
N LYS A 78 -0.27 5.73 -8.65
CA LYS A 78 -1.46 4.98 -8.25
C LYS A 78 -1.92 4.00 -9.33
N MET A 79 -1.87 4.41 -10.60
CA MET A 79 -2.19 3.51 -11.73
C MET A 79 -1.22 2.33 -11.81
N ILE A 80 0.07 2.56 -11.58
CA ILE A 80 1.06 1.47 -11.46
C ILE A 80 0.69 0.53 -10.31
N GLY A 81 0.35 1.07 -9.15
CA GLY A 81 -0.11 0.27 -8.01
C GLY A 81 -1.32 -0.61 -8.35
N PHE A 82 -2.30 -0.07 -9.06
CA PHE A 82 -3.46 -0.83 -9.53
C PHE A 82 -3.10 -1.91 -10.55
N LEU A 83 -2.18 -1.63 -11.47
CA LEU A 83 -1.69 -2.62 -12.43
C LEU A 83 -0.98 -3.80 -11.74
N LEU A 84 -0.18 -3.52 -10.72
CA LEU A 84 0.52 -4.53 -9.95
C LEU A 84 -0.44 -5.37 -9.10
N LYS A 85 -1.36 -4.72 -8.36
CA LYS A 85 -2.37 -5.39 -7.51
C LYS A 85 -3.41 -6.13 -8.33
N ASN A 86 -3.74 -5.63 -9.50
CA ASN A 86 -4.70 -6.19 -10.46
C ASN A 86 -6.03 -6.67 -9.88
N PRO A 87 -6.75 -5.87 -9.08
CA PRO A 87 -8.04 -6.29 -8.55
C PRO A 87 -9.06 -6.53 -9.66
N VAL A 88 -9.97 -7.48 -9.43
CA VAL A 88 -11.14 -7.70 -10.29
C VAL A 88 -12.28 -6.83 -9.78
N ILE A 89 -12.76 -5.91 -10.60
CA ILE A 89 -13.79 -4.95 -10.25
C ILE A 89 -14.92 -5.07 -11.27
N GLN A 90 -16.13 -5.32 -10.82
CA GLN A 90 -17.30 -5.56 -11.69
C GLN A 90 -17.01 -6.61 -12.80
N GLY A 91 -16.38 -7.73 -12.42
CA GLY A 91 -16.10 -8.85 -13.29
C GLY A 91 -14.95 -8.66 -14.30
N THR A 92 -14.25 -7.52 -14.29
CA THR A 92 -13.12 -7.22 -15.18
C THR A 92 -11.90 -6.84 -14.39
N SER A 93 -10.74 -7.42 -14.71
CA SER A 93 -9.49 -7.04 -14.04
C SER A 93 -9.07 -5.61 -14.41
N VAL A 94 -8.41 -4.93 -13.47
CA VAL A 94 -7.85 -3.59 -13.75
C VAL A 94 -6.88 -3.65 -14.91
N ARG A 95 -6.08 -4.68 -15.00
CA ARG A 95 -5.11 -4.86 -16.10
C ARG A 95 -5.80 -4.96 -17.45
N ASP A 96 -6.89 -5.74 -17.57
CA ASP A 96 -7.65 -5.84 -18.82
C ASP A 96 -8.25 -4.49 -19.23
N ARG A 97 -8.80 -3.73 -18.26
CA ARG A 97 -9.30 -2.36 -18.52
C ARG A 97 -8.18 -1.45 -19.01
N PHE A 98 -6.99 -1.56 -18.42
CA PHE A 98 -5.84 -0.75 -18.79
C PHE A 98 -5.28 -1.11 -20.16
N LEU A 99 -5.24 -2.40 -20.54
CA LEU A 99 -4.81 -2.86 -21.86
C LEU A 99 -5.64 -2.25 -23.00
N ASN A 100 -6.92 -1.97 -22.76
CA ASN A 100 -7.77 -1.29 -23.74
C ASN A 100 -7.35 0.17 -24.01
N LYS A 101 -6.64 0.82 -23.06
CA LYS A 101 -6.11 2.19 -23.23
C LYS A 101 -4.85 2.26 -24.09
N LEU A 102 -4.24 1.12 -24.38
CA LEU A 102 -3.03 1.04 -25.22
C LEU A 102 -3.35 1.06 -26.71
N VAL A 103 -4.60 0.87 -27.08
CA VAL A 103 -5.02 0.77 -28.49
C VAL A 103 -4.63 2.03 -29.27
N GLY A 104 -3.85 1.85 -30.32
CA GLY A 104 -3.41 2.94 -31.18
C GLY A 104 -2.14 3.67 -30.70
N LEU A 105 -1.57 3.29 -29.56
CA LEU A 105 -0.30 3.85 -29.10
C LEU A 105 0.90 3.19 -29.84
N PRO A 106 2.01 3.91 -30.00
CA PRO A 106 3.26 3.31 -30.48
C PRO A 106 3.67 2.13 -29.57
N ASN A 107 4.17 1.06 -30.19
CA ASN A 107 4.63 -0.15 -29.48
C ASN A 107 3.55 -0.84 -28.61
N GLU A 108 2.27 -0.69 -28.94
CA GLU A 108 1.13 -1.29 -28.22
C GLU A 108 1.38 -2.76 -27.86
N GLY A 109 1.83 -3.58 -28.81
CA GLY A 109 2.06 -5.02 -28.62
C GLY A 109 3.15 -5.32 -27.59
N LEU A 110 4.25 -4.56 -27.60
CA LEU A 110 5.35 -4.73 -26.65
C LEU A 110 4.87 -4.34 -25.25
N LEU A 111 4.20 -3.20 -25.11
CA LEU A 111 3.71 -2.72 -23.82
C LEU A 111 2.65 -3.63 -23.22
N LYS A 112 1.76 -4.21 -24.06
CA LYS A 112 0.81 -5.25 -23.62
C LYS A 112 1.52 -6.46 -23.02
N ASN A 113 2.58 -6.93 -23.68
CA ASN A 113 3.36 -8.05 -23.17
C ASN A 113 4.02 -7.70 -21.83
N SER A 114 4.68 -6.55 -21.74
CA SER A 114 5.34 -6.09 -20.51
C SER A 114 4.36 -5.94 -19.34
N ILE A 115 3.17 -5.39 -19.57
CA ILE A 115 2.12 -5.30 -18.54
C ILE A 115 1.62 -6.68 -18.10
N ASN A 116 1.49 -7.63 -19.02
CA ASN A 116 1.10 -9.00 -18.67
C ASN A 116 2.17 -9.71 -17.83
N GLU A 117 3.46 -9.42 -18.07
CA GLU A 117 4.57 -9.95 -17.26
C GLU A 117 4.49 -9.50 -15.79
N LEU A 118 4.00 -8.27 -15.51
CA LEU A 118 3.78 -7.78 -14.14
C LEU A 118 2.85 -8.70 -13.31
N GLY A 119 2.06 -9.53 -13.96
CA GLY A 119 1.12 -10.45 -13.33
C GLY A 119 1.69 -11.81 -12.94
N ARG A 120 2.95 -12.08 -13.23
CA ARG A 120 3.56 -13.38 -12.95
C ARG A 120 3.93 -13.57 -11.48
N THR A 121 4.03 -12.48 -10.73
CA THR A 121 4.35 -12.49 -9.30
C THR A 121 3.19 -11.92 -8.50
N GLU A 122 2.96 -12.47 -7.33
CA GLU A 122 2.08 -11.85 -6.34
C GLU A 122 2.80 -10.63 -5.74
N ASN A 123 2.10 -9.48 -5.71
CA ASN A 123 2.68 -8.21 -5.29
C ASN A 123 1.91 -7.66 -4.10
N HIS A 124 2.63 -7.29 -3.04
CA HIS A 124 2.10 -6.52 -1.92
C HIS A 124 2.39 -5.03 -2.16
N ILE A 125 1.35 -4.24 -2.36
CA ILE A 125 1.46 -2.84 -2.77
C ILE A 125 1.20 -1.93 -1.58
N VAL A 126 2.18 -1.10 -1.25
CA VAL A 126 2.07 -0.07 -0.22
C VAL A 126 2.23 1.31 -0.84
N LEU A 127 1.19 2.13 -0.74
CA LEU A 127 1.20 3.52 -1.17
C LEU A 127 1.01 4.43 0.04
N PHE A 128 1.88 5.41 0.23
CA PHE A 128 1.78 6.37 1.31
C PHE A 128 2.29 7.75 0.90
N ASP A 129 1.82 8.77 1.59
CA ASP A 129 2.23 10.15 1.39
C ASP A 129 3.16 10.57 2.53
N ALA A 130 4.44 10.70 2.24
CA ALA A 130 5.46 11.06 3.21
C ALA A 130 5.25 12.48 3.81
N ALA A 131 4.53 13.37 3.13
CA ALA A 131 4.23 14.71 3.62
C ALA A 131 3.12 14.74 4.69
N LYS A 132 2.30 13.70 4.76
CA LYS A 132 1.21 13.60 5.74
C LYS A 132 1.63 12.97 7.08
N THR A 133 2.86 12.53 7.20
CA THR A 133 3.37 11.96 8.44
C THR A 133 3.80 13.04 9.42
N THR A 134 3.28 12.95 10.63
CA THR A 134 3.64 13.85 11.74
C THR A 134 4.81 13.25 12.52
N GLY A 135 5.89 14.03 12.70
CA GLY A 135 7.01 13.66 13.55
C GLY A 135 8.39 13.70 12.86
N ASN A 136 9.46 13.69 13.65
CA ASN A 136 10.86 13.72 13.19
C ASN A 136 11.41 12.31 12.85
N HIS A 137 10.56 11.42 12.37
CA HIS A 137 10.96 10.05 12.01
C HIS A 137 11.52 10.00 10.59
N GLY A 138 12.55 9.16 10.39
CA GLY A 138 13.13 8.93 9.08
C GLY A 138 12.17 8.22 8.11
N ILE A 139 12.45 8.30 6.81
CA ILE A 139 11.61 7.71 5.77
C ILE A 139 11.42 6.19 5.94
N SER A 140 12.44 5.48 6.41
CA SER A 140 12.36 4.03 6.64
C SER A 140 11.32 3.67 7.70
N TYR A 141 11.21 4.47 8.78
CA TYR A 141 10.16 4.33 9.78
C TYR A 141 8.76 4.50 9.14
N MET A 142 8.60 5.56 8.33
CA MET A 142 7.33 5.82 7.65
C MET A 142 6.95 4.70 6.69
N MET A 143 7.91 4.15 5.96
CA MET A 143 7.70 3.01 5.07
C MET A 143 7.25 1.77 5.86
N MET A 144 7.91 1.48 7.01
CA MET A 144 7.50 0.36 7.86
C MET A 144 6.11 0.57 8.45
N GLY A 145 5.79 1.75 8.95
CA GLY A 145 4.45 2.07 9.45
C GLY A 145 3.36 1.91 8.36
N ALA A 146 3.63 2.37 7.13
CA ALA A 146 2.74 2.18 6.00
C ALA A 146 2.57 0.69 5.62
N PHE A 147 3.66 -0.08 5.69
CA PHE A 147 3.63 -1.52 5.47
C PHE A 147 2.80 -2.23 6.55
N LEU A 148 3.03 -1.95 7.82
CA LEU A 148 2.23 -2.52 8.93
C LEU A 148 0.74 -2.20 8.77
N LYS A 149 0.40 -0.96 8.47
CA LYS A 149 -1.00 -0.56 8.16
C LYS A 149 -1.60 -1.32 6.99
N SER A 150 -0.83 -1.63 5.96
CA SER A 150 -1.30 -2.39 4.80
C SER A 150 -1.62 -3.84 5.12
N LEU A 151 -1.05 -4.36 6.21
CA LEU A 151 -1.36 -5.66 6.82
C LEU A 151 -2.48 -5.58 7.88
N ASP A 152 -3.09 -4.40 8.04
CA ASP A 152 -4.07 -4.12 9.09
C ASP A 152 -3.50 -4.30 10.51
N LEU A 153 -2.22 -3.93 10.70
CA LEU A 153 -1.52 -3.89 11.99
C LEU A 153 -1.35 -2.43 12.48
N ASN A 154 -0.98 -2.24 13.75
CA ASN A 154 -0.58 -0.93 14.26
C ASN A 154 0.70 -0.43 13.58
N ASP A 155 0.87 0.89 13.50
CA ASP A 155 2.05 1.52 12.86
C ASP A 155 3.13 1.96 13.85
N ASP A 156 3.04 1.50 15.09
CA ASP A 156 3.98 1.75 16.18
C ASP A 156 4.69 0.46 16.66
N TRP A 157 5.28 0.49 17.86
CA TRP A 157 5.95 -0.67 18.46
C TRP A 157 5.00 -1.85 18.71
N VAL A 158 3.71 -1.60 18.94
CA VAL A 158 2.70 -2.66 19.05
C VAL A 158 2.61 -3.43 17.74
N GLY A 159 2.61 -2.71 16.61
CA GLY A 159 2.60 -3.33 15.27
C GLY A 159 3.82 -4.21 15.01
N ILE A 160 4.98 -3.92 15.58
CA ILE A 160 6.14 -4.82 15.49
C ILE A 160 5.86 -6.14 16.24
N ILE A 161 5.21 -6.09 17.39
CA ILE A 161 4.80 -7.30 18.12
C ILE A 161 3.74 -8.08 17.34
N GLU A 162 2.69 -7.41 16.85
CA GLU A 162 1.66 -8.01 16.01
C GLU A 162 2.29 -8.70 14.77
N TYR A 163 3.23 -8.03 14.12
CA TYR A 163 3.94 -8.55 12.96
C TYR A 163 4.74 -9.82 13.29
N ASN A 164 5.46 -9.83 14.42
CA ASN A 164 6.16 -11.03 14.88
C ASN A 164 5.19 -12.19 15.21
N LEU A 165 4.04 -11.90 15.79
CA LEU A 165 2.99 -12.91 16.02
C LEU A 165 2.44 -13.44 14.69
N MET A 166 2.26 -12.58 13.69
CA MET A 166 1.81 -12.97 12.35
C MET A 166 2.84 -13.87 11.66
N LEU A 167 4.11 -13.49 11.65
CA LEU A 167 5.20 -14.30 11.06
C LEU A 167 5.37 -15.66 11.73
N SER A 168 5.08 -15.75 13.04
CA SER A 168 5.11 -17.01 13.79
C SER A 168 3.83 -17.83 13.69
N GLY A 169 2.83 -17.38 12.94
CA GLY A 169 1.51 -18.03 12.82
C GLY A 169 0.65 -17.96 14.08
N ARG A 170 1.00 -17.11 15.05
CA ARG A 170 0.32 -17.00 16.36
C ARG A 170 -0.66 -15.83 16.48
N TYR A 171 -0.76 -14.98 15.45
CA TYR A 171 -1.58 -13.78 15.49
C TYR A 171 -3.07 -14.07 15.69
N GLN A 172 -3.61 -15.07 14.99
CA GLN A 172 -5.02 -15.46 15.16
C GLN A 172 -5.29 -15.98 16.58
N LEU A 173 -4.41 -16.80 17.12
CA LEU A 173 -4.53 -17.30 18.51
C LEU A 173 -4.52 -16.14 19.52
N PHE A 174 -3.70 -15.11 19.28
CA PHE A 174 -3.69 -13.89 20.09
C PHE A 174 -5.04 -13.15 20.00
N CYS A 175 -5.56 -12.94 18.79
CA CYS A 175 -6.85 -12.28 18.58
C CYS A 175 -8.02 -13.03 19.26
N ASP A 176 -8.04 -14.36 19.16
CA ASP A 176 -9.05 -15.22 19.80
C ASP A 176 -8.98 -15.11 21.33
N LYS A 177 -7.76 -14.98 21.85
CA LYS A 177 -7.54 -14.84 23.29
C LYS A 177 -8.02 -13.48 23.81
N VAL A 178 -7.73 -12.39 23.07
CA VAL A 178 -8.29 -11.06 23.38
C VAL A 178 -9.81 -11.12 23.43
N GLN A 179 -10.44 -11.75 22.45
CA GLN A 179 -11.89 -11.91 22.40
C GLN A 179 -12.41 -12.68 23.61
N ASN A 180 -11.70 -13.72 24.08
CA ASN A 180 -12.09 -14.51 25.23
C ASN A 180 -11.94 -13.75 26.56
N ILE A 181 -10.88 -12.95 26.72
CA ILE A 181 -10.62 -12.18 27.96
C ILE A 181 -11.57 -10.99 28.08
N TYR A 182 -11.76 -10.25 26.99
CA TYR A 182 -12.43 -8.95 27.03
C TYR A 182 -13.83 -8.93 26.42
N GLY A 183 -14.26 -10.00 25.73
CA GLY A 183 -15.53 -10.02 24.99
C GLY A 183 -15.54 -9.15 23.73
N GLU A 184 -14.42 -8.52 23.38
CA GLU A 184 -14.26 -7.62 22.25
C GLU A 184 -13.07 -8.03 21.38
N SER A 185 -13.16 -7.76 20.05
CA SER A 185 -12.08 -8.08 19.14
C SER A 185 -10.83 -7.19 19.37
N TRP A 186 -9.66 -7.75 19.10
CA TRP A 186 -8.41 -6.99 19.11
C TRP A 186 -8.47 -5.76 18.20
N LEU A 187 -9.02 -5.88 17.00
CA LEU A 187 -9.22 -4.77 16.05
C LEU A 187 -10.02 -3.59 16.64
N LYS A 188 -10.94 -3.85 17.56
CA LYS A 188 -11.69 -2.81 18.25
C LYS A 188 -10.86 -2.18 19.36
N ARG A 189 -10.25 -3.01 20.20
CA ARG A 189 -9.49 -2.56 21.38
C ARG A 189 -8.22 -1.80 21.02
N ARG A 190 -7.48 -2.23 20.00
CA ARG A 190 -6.25 -1.56 19.55
C ARG A 190 -6.44 -0.14 19.01
N ARG A 191 -7.69 0.25 18.69
CA ARG A 191 -8.03 1.64 18.29
C ARG A 191 -8.16 2.58 19.47
N ASN A 192 -8.26 2.05 20.68
CA ASN A 192 -8.32 2.82 21.92
C ASN A 192 -6.92 2.87 22.55
N MET A 193 -6.27 4.05 22.48
CA MET A 193 -4.90 4.24 22.97
C MET A 193 -4.78 3.96 24.48
N ASP A 194 -5.86 4.14 25.25
CA ASP A 194 -5.86 3.88 26.70
C ASP A 194 -5.93 2.39 27.02
N GLU A 195 -6.39 1.56 26.10
CA GLU A 195 -6.61 0.13 26.33
C GLU A 195 -5.62 -0.78 25.59
N VAL A 196 -4.98 -0.28 24.53
CA VAL A 196 -4.17 -1.12 23.64
C VAL A 196 -2.99 -1.78 24.37
N TYR A 197 -2.33 -1.04 25.23
CA TYR A 197 -1.12 -1.52 25.91
C TYR A 197 -1.46 -2.54 26.98
N ASP A 198 -2.47 -2.26 27.82
CA ASP A 198 -2.95 -3.18 28.85
C ASP A 198 -3.51 -4.47 28.23
N THR A 199 -4.29 -4.34 27.15
CA THR A 199 -4.84 -5.49 26.43
C THR A 199 -3.74 -6.36 25.85
N LEU A 200 -2.69 -5.74 25.26
CA LEU A 200 -1.55 -6.47 24.71
C LEU A 200 -0.82 -7.22 25.83
N GLU A 201 -0.49 -6.53 26.92
CA GLU A 201 0.26 -7.10 28.05
C GLU A 201 -0.49 -8.26 28.68
N ASP A 202 -1.73 -8.04 29.10
CA ASP A 202 -2.55 -9.07 29.73
C ASP A 202 -2.72 -10.31 28.86
N THR A 203 -2.97 -10.09 27.55
CA THR A 203 -3.14 -11.20 26.62
C THR A 203 -1.84 -11.97 26.40
N MET A 204 -0.71 -11.27 26.31
CA MET A 204 0.61 -11.90 26.15
C MET A 204 1.01 -12.70 27.37
N LEU A 205 0.72 -12.20 28.58
CA LEU A 205 1.00 -12.90 29.83
C LEU A 205 0.10 -14.10 30.06
N ASP A 206 -1.11 -14.10 29.48
CA ASP A 206 -2.03 -15.23 29.57
C ASP A 206 -1.69 -16.33 28.55
N GLY A 207 -0.49 -16.89 28.65
CA GLY A 207 -0.05 -18.12 27.97
C GLY A 207 0.80 -17.95 26.70
N PHE A 208 1.24 -16.71 26.35
CA PHE A 208 2.20 -16.50 25.26
C PHE A 208 3.64 -16.41 25.78
N CYS A 209 3.87 -15.73 26.89
CA CYS A 209 5.19 -15.55 27.47
C CYS A 209 5.12 -15.20 28.97
N SER A 210 6.28 -15.24 29.64
CA SER A 210 6.45 -14.71 31.00
C SER A 210 6.54 -13.19 31.01
N GLN A 211 6.36 -12.54 32.17
CA GLN A 211 6.55 -11.11 32.33
C GLN A 211 7.91 -10.61 31.82
N SER A 212 9.00 -11.30 32.21
CA SER A 212 10.36 -10.93 31.76
C SER A 212 10.49 -11.01 30.24
N ALA A 213 9.94 -12.04 29.60
CA ALA A 213 9.98 -12.17 28.13
C ALA A 213 9.10 -11.14 27.43
N TYR A 214 7.97 -10.75 28.02
CA TYR A 214 7.15 -9.66 27.52
C TYR A 214 7.88 -8.33 27.58
N ASP A 215 8.47 -8.00 28.75
CA ASP A 215 9.22 -6.76 28.95
C ASP A 215 10.40 -6.64 27.95
N GLU A 216 11.16 -7.73 27.76
CA GLU A 216 12.24 -7.78 26.76
C GLU A 216 11.72 -7.55 25.33
N MET A 217 10.62 -8.20 24.96
CA MET A 217 10.02 -8.08 23.63
C MET A 217 9.48 -6.65 23.40
N ARG A 218 8.79 -6.07 24.39
CA ARG A 218 8.27 -4.71 24.36
C ARG A 218 9.40 -3.70 24.20
N ASP A 219 10.44 -3.80 25.01
CA ASP A 219 11.56 -2.88 25.01
C ASP A 219 12.38 -3.01 23.73
N ALA A 220 12.57 -4.22 23.21
CA ALA A 220 13.16 -4.46 21.90
C ALA A 220 12.34 -3.83 20.76
N ALA A 221 11.00 -3.96 20.77
CA ALA A 221 10.13 -3.36 19.77
C ALA A 221 10.17 -1.83 19.83
N LYS A 222 10.14 -1.24 21.03
CA LYS A 222 10.28 0.21 21.23
C LYS A 222 11.63 0.73 20.75
N LEU A 223 12.71 0.02 21.07
CA LEU A 223 14.06 0.37 20.62
C LEU A 223 14.21 0.25 19.11
N ARG A 224 13.63 -0.82 18.51
CA ARG A 224 13.68 -1.01 17.06
C ARG A 224 13.02 0.15 16.33
N ILE A 225 11.84 0.56 16.75
CA ILE A 225 11.09 1.68 16.13
C ILE A 225 11.81 3.02 16.31
N ARG A 226 12.38 3.29 17.49
CA ARG A 226 13.04 4.57 17.78
C ARG A 226 14.19 4.87 16.84
N ASP A 227 15.00 3.85 16.52
CA ASP A 227 16.20 3.99 15.71
C ASP A 227 16.05 3.28 14.36
N TYR A 228 14.86 3.35 13.75
CA TYR A 228 14.53 2.61 12.54
C TYR A 228 15.24 3.18 11.32
N ASP A 229 16.06 2.36 10.65
CA ASP A 229 16.84 2.70 9.47
C ASP A 229 16.53 1.80 8.26
N ALA A 230 17.22 2.03 7.14
CA ALA A 230 17.03 1.27 5.92
C ALA A 230 17.42 -0.22 6.05
N ASN A 231 18.41 -0.55 6.89
CA ASN A 231 18.83 -1.93 7.10
C ASN A 231 17.75 -2.70 7.86
N LYS A 232 17.19 -2.09 8.91
CA LYS A 232 16.07 -2.67 9.67
C LYS A 232 14.84 -2.86 8.81
N LEU A 233 14.54 -1.88 7.93
CA LEU A 233 13.45 -1.99 6.97
C LEU A 233 13.65 -3.19 6.03
N GLN A 234 14.83 -3.31 5.44
CA GLN A 234 15.15 -4.42 4.55
C GLN A 234 15.06 -5.78 5.26
N GLU A 235 15.57 -5.87 6.48
CA GLU A 235 15.50 -7.07 7.32
C GLU A 235 14.04 -7.46 7.61
N ASP A 236 13.20 -6.50 8.04
CA ASP A 236 11.81 -6.79 8.37
C ASP A 236 10.98 -7.17 7.13
N LEU A 237 11.17 -6.48 6.00
CA LEU A 237 10.47 -6.82 4.76
C LEU A 237 10.91 -8.18 4.21
N SER A 238 12.20 -8.54 4.32
CA SER A 238 12.68 -9.85 3.85
C SER A 238 12.14 -11.03 4.65
N ARG A 239 11.62 -10.81 5.85
CA ARG A 239 10.94 -11.85 6.66
C ARG A 239 9.51 -12.11 6.23
N TYR A 240 8.91 -11.19 5.49
CA TYR A 240 7.55 -11.31 4.96
C TYR A 240 7.53 -12.03 3.60
N LEU A 241 8.55 -11.80 2.76
CA LEU A 241 8.70 -12.39 1.42
C LEU A 241 9.22 -13.83 1.48
#